data_1bdff6eb31241a29aa389256c04f538d
#
_entry.id   1bdff6eb31241a29aa389256c04f538d
#
_cell.length_a   1.000
_cell.length_b   1.000
_cell.length_c   1.000
_cell.angle_alpha   90.00
_cell.angle_beta   90.00
_cell.angle_gamma   90.00
#
_symmetry.space_group_name_H-M   'P 1'
#
loop_
_entity.id
_entity.type
_entity.pdbx_description
1 polymer ?
#
loop_
_entity_poly.entity_id
_entity_poly.type
_entity_poly.pdbx_seq_one_letter_code
_entity_poly.pdbx_strand_id
1 'polypeptide(L)'
;MLVTKVNMPSNKYGIKCPYSMKPEGITIHNTANDASAMAEVSYMMNNNNQVSFHEAIDDYRDVQGIEHNRNAWHAGDGHGFGNMKTIGIEICYSKSGGERFEKAERNAAERIAYLMKQYGWNLDNITDARHTIGTHQNRSGKYCPHRTLDMGLERFYNMIREEYRELTGEQATGTPNIVVNESNNNTGRNVGDVVTINGVYTSSSSTKRLNPAVTSGMITRIIPGARNPYLLNNGNIGWVNDSCISSSASSQAQSNNTNVAPSISVGSVVTLSSNATNYATGQVIPNCYKNRNYTIMQVGNGKVLLKELYSWVYTKDLVGYSSNTTNNIVSTPNRKSNEEIANDIINKANFDGWGTGDTRKQKLRDAGYDPTVIQKIINQKLK
;
A
#
# COMPACT_ATOMS: atom_id res chain seq x y z
N MET A 1 6.43 3.62 -2.33
CA MET A 1 6.23 2.18 -2.59
C MET A 1 7.41 1.59 -3.37
N LEU A 2 7.71 0.28 -3.25
CA LEU A 2 8.82 -0.36 -3.97
C LEU A 2 8.38 -0.75 -5.38
N VAL A 3 9.15 -0.32 -6.39
CA VAL A 3 8.91 -0.69 -7.79
C VAL A 3 9.63 -2.01 -8.09
N THR A 4 8.88 -3.03 -8.49
CA THR A 4 9.42 -4.29 -8.99
C THR A 4 9.63 -4.16 -10.50
N LYS A 5 10.88 -4.15 -10.95
CA LYS A 5 11.19 -4.12 -12.38
C LYS A 5 11.22 -5.52 -12.96
N VAL A 6 10.47 -5.72 -14.04
CA VAL A 6 10.47 -6.94 -14.83
C VAL A 6 10.93 -6.56 -16.24
N ASN A 7 12.02 -7.16 -16.69
CA ASN A 7 12.59 -6.78 -17.98
C ASN A 7 11.75 -7.32 -19.13
N MET A 8 11.28 -6.42 -20.00
CA MET A 8 10.64 -6.79 -21.27
C MET A 8 11.60 -7.67 -22.09
N PRO A 9 11.19 -8.84 -22.58
CA PRO A 9 12.01 -9.64 -23.48
C PRO A 9 12.36 -8.85 -24.76
N SER A 10 13.62 -8.86 -25.18
CA SER A 10 14.09 -8.09 -26.33
C SER A 10 13.35 -8.41 -27.63
N ASN A 11 12.92 -9.66 -27.82
CA ASN A 11 12.13 -10.10 -28.96
C ASN A 11 10.70 -9.52 -28.97
N LYS A 12 10.25 -8.89 -27.89
CA LYS A 12 8.95 -8.20 -27.79
C LYS A 12 9.04 -6.70 -28.05
N TYR A 13 10.22 -6.12 -28.08
CA TYR A 13 10.38 -4.68 -28.25
C TYR A 13 9.71 -4.15 -29.52
N GLY A 14 9.89 -4.82 -30.66
CA GLY A 14 9.26 -4.42 -31.91
C GLY A 14 7.73 -4.38 -31.91
N ILE A 15 7.11 -5.15 -31.01
CA ILE A 15 5.64 -5.18 -30.85
C ILE A 15 5.18 -4.22 -29.75
N LYS A 16 5.86 -4.25 -28.58
CA LYS A 16 5.36 -3.61 -27.35
C LYS A 16 5.85 -2.18 -27.15
N CYS A 17 7.10 -1.88 -27.55
CA CYS A 17 7.73 -0.60 -27.23
C CYS A 17 8.85 -0.25 -28.25
N PRO A 18 8.53 -0.16 -29.55
CA PRO A 18 9.54 -0.07 -30.61
C PRO A 18 10.37 1.22 -30.61
N TYR A 19 9.81 2.31 -30.06
CA TYR A 19 10.41 3.63 -30.17
C TYR A 19 11.03 4.10 -28.86
N SER A 20 12.09 4.89 -28.94
CA SER A 20 12.60 5.64 -27.78
C SER A 20 11.62 6.73 -27.37
N MET A 21 11.55 7.02 -26.10
CA MET A 21 10.68 8.03 -25.51
C MET A 21 11.43 8.86 -24.47
N LYS A 22 11.14 10.17 -24.44
CA LYS A 22 11.40 11.03 -23.29
C LYS A 22 10.03 11.31 -22.66
N PRO A 23 9.78 10.90 -21.41
CA PRO A 23 8.50 11.13 -20.78
C PRO A 23 8.19 12.63 -20.64
N GLU A 24 6.98 13.01 -21.04
CA GLU A 24 6.45 14.36 -20.92
C GLU A 24 5.12 14.40 -20.16
N GLY A 25 4.67 13.25 -19.65
CA GLY A 25 3.45 13.13 -18.85
C GLY A 25 3.12 11.70 -18.46
N ILE A 26 1.94 11.53 -17.87
CA ILE A 26 1.38 10.26 -17.43
C ILE A 26 -0.01 10.07 -18.03
N THR A 27 -0.34 8.84 -18.41
CA THR A 27 -1.70 8.44 -18.74
C THR A 27 -2.17 7.36 -17.78
N ILE A 28 -3.29 7.64 -17.12
CA ILE A 28 -3.89 6.82 -16.07
C ILE A 28 -4.94 5.90 -16.68
N HIS A 29 -4.88 4.62 -16.29
CA HIS A 29 -5.81 3.59 -16.73
C HIS A 29 -6.34 2.78 -15.54
N ASN A 30 -7.43 2.04 -15.78
CA ASN A 30 -7.90 0.94 -14.95
C ASN A 30 -7.90 -0.36 -15.75
N THR A 31 -7.42 -1.45 -15.15
CA THR A 31 -7.27 -2.75 -15.82
C THR A 31 -8.58 -3.40 -16.30
N ALA A 32 -9.73 -2.96 -15.78
CA ALA A 32 -11.06 -3.52 -16.04
C ALA A 32 -11.22 -5.02 -15.69
N ASN A 33 -10.36 -5.51 -14.82
CA ASN A 33 -10.38 -6.87 -14.27
C ASN A 33 -9.91 -6.87 -12.79
N ASP A 34 -9.66 -8.05 -12.23
CA ASP A 34 -9.22 -8.21 -10.84
C ASP A 34 -7.87 -8.94 -10.72
N ALA A 35 -7.05 -8.87 -11.76
CA ALA A 35 -5.69 -9.41 -11.73
C ALA A 35 -4.75 -8.50 -10.92
N SER A 36 -3.68 -9.10 -10.38
CA SER A 36 -2.61 -8.38 -9.70
C SER A 36 -1.69 -7.68 -10.70
N ALA A 37 -0.95 -6.67 -10.24
CA ALA A 37 0.02 -5.95 -11.07
C ALA A 37 1.03 -6.88 -11.76
N MET A 38 1.52 -7.90 -11.05
CA MET A 38 2.42 -8.90 -11.62
C MET A 38 1.73 -9.73 -12.72
N ALA A 39 0.47 -10.09 -12.53
CA ALA A 39 -0.29 -10.86 -13.53
C ALA A 39 -0.55 -10.02 -14.79
N GLU A 40 -0.90 -8.73 -14.63
CA GLU A 40 -1.09 -7.80 -15.75
C GLU A 40 0.18 -7.64 -16.58
N VAL A 41 1.31 -7.34 -15.92
CA VAL A 41 2.60 -7.19 -16.61
C VAL A 41 3.02 -8.51 -17.28
N SER A 42 2.88 -9.65 -16.59
CA SER A 42 3.20 -10.95 -17.17
C SER A 42 2.34 -11.27 -18.38
N TYR A 43 1.04 -10.99 -18.33
CA TYR A 43 0.14 -11.18 -19.46
C TYR A 43 0.54 -10.30 -20.64
N MET A 44 0.79 -9.01 -20.41
CA MET A 44 1.22 -8.05 -21.41
C MET A 44 2.51 -8.50 -22.12
N MET A 45 3.49 -8.97 -21.34
CA MET A 45 4.78 -9.40 -21.88
C MET A 45 4.71 -10.71 -22.69
N ASN A 46 3.84 -11.63 -22.31
CA ASN A 46 3.79 -12.98 -22.90
C ASN A 46 2.92 -13.07 -24.16
N ASN A 47 2.04 -12.10 -24.43
CA ASN A 47 1.23 -12.11 -25.63
C ASN A 47 1.86 -11.30 -26.79
N ASN A 48 1.32 -11.45 -28.01
CA ASN A 48 1.76 -10.75 -29.21
C ASN A 48 0.84 -9.58 -29.62
N ASN A 49 -0.11 -9.20 -28.77
CA ASN A 49 -0.93 -8.03 -29.01
C ASN A 49 -0.07 -6.78 -28.95
N GLN A 50 -0.33 -5.81 -29.80
CA GLN A 50 0.41 -4.53 -29.79
C GLN A 50 0.16 -3.70 -28.53
N VAL A 51 -0.94 -3.95 -27.79
CA VAL A 51 -1.25 -3.24 -26.55
C VAL A 51 -0.17 -3.49 -25.48
N SER A 52 0.25 -2.40 -24.84
CA SER A 52 1.28 -2.42 -23.81
C SER A 52 1.16 -1.19 -22.89
N PHE A 53 1.75 -1.23 -21.71
CA PHE A 53 1.80 -0.15 -20.74
C PHE A 53 3.12 -0.22 -19.95
N HIS A 54 3.45 0.82 -19.19
CA HIS A 54 4.74 0.87 -18.49
C HIS A 54 4.68 0.21 -17.12
N GLU A 55 3.66 0.53 -16.33
CA GLU A 55 3.52 0.08 -14.94
C GLU A 55 2.10 -0.39 -14.67
N ALA A 56 1.97 -1.43 -13.84
CA ALA A 56 0.72 -1.82 -13.22
C ALA A 56 0.87 -1.73 -11.71
N ILE A 57 -0.16 -1.23 -11.02
CA ILE A 57 -0.13 -0.96 -9.59
C ILE A 57 -1.31 -1.63 -8.91
N ASP A 58 -1.01 -2.48 -7.95
CA ASP A 58 -2.01 -3.16 -7.15
C ASP A 58 -1.99 -2.68 -5.67
N ASP A 59 -2.77 -3.33 -4.82
CA ASP A 59 -2.87 -3.02 -3.40
C ASP A 59 -1.58 -3.30 -2.61
N TYR A 60 -0.60 -3.91 -3.26
CA TYR A 60 0.63 -4.38 -2.62
C TYR A 60 1.92 -3.88 -3.29
N ARG A 61 1.95 -3.78 -4.63
CA ARG A 61 3.17 -3.47 -5.38
C ARG A 61 2.92 -2.62 -6.62
N ASP A 62 4.00 -1.99 -7.07
CA ASP A 62 4.15 -1.42 -8.40
C ASP A 62 5.07 -2.33 -9.22
N VAL A 63 4.63 -2.72 -10.41
CA VAL A 63 5.38 -3.58 -11.32
C VAL A 63 5.61 -2.86 -12.64
N GLN A 64 6.86 -2.52 -12.90
CA GLN A 64 7.30 -1.90 -14.15
C GLN A 64 7.68 -2.98 -15.16
N GLY A 65 7.01 -3.02 -16.30
CA GLY A 65 7.27 -3.96 -17.40
C GLY A 65 7.98 -3.34 -18.60
N ILE A 66 7.85 -2.03 -18.80
CA ILE A 66 8.53 -1.28 -19.87
C ILE A 66 9.28 -0.10 -19.24
N GLU A 67 10.52 0.11 -19.66
CA GLU A 67 11.29 1.26 -19.22
C GLU A 67 10.69 2.58 -19.76
N HIS A 68 10.75 3.64 -18.95
CA HIS A 68 10.15 4.94 -19.30
C HIS A 68 10.81 5.65 -20.48
N ASN A 69 12.00 5.22 -20.88
CA ASN A 69 12.69 5.74 -22.07
C ASN A 69 12.22 5.09 -23.38
N ARG A 70 11.17 4.26 -23.31
CA ARG A 70 10.53 3.65 -24.48
C ARG A 70 9.03 3.98 -24.49
N ASN A 71 8.46 4.01 -25.69
CA ASN A 71 7.02 4.19 -25.84
C ASN A 71 6.22 2.95 -25.38
N ALA A 72 4.91 3.11 -25.22
CA ALA A 72 3.99 1.98 -25.06
C ALA A 72 2.66 2.26 -25.77
N TRP A 73 1.89 1.19 -26.05
CA TRP A 73 0.65 1.27 -26.83
C TRP A 73 -0.55 1.14 -25.90
N HIS A 74 -0.90 2.20 -25.15
CA HIS A 74 -1.95 2.19 -24.14
C HIS A 74 -3.06 3.23 -24.32
N ALA A 75 -2.78 4.30 -25.09
CA ALA A 75 -3.63 5.49 -25.09
C ALA A 75 -4.65 5.53 -26.24
N GLY A 76 -4.52 4.62 -27.21
CA GLY A 76 -5.44 4.57 -28.37
C GLY A 76 -5.33 5.74 -29.34
N ASP A 77 -4.27 6.56 -29.24
CA ASP A 77 -4.02 7.76 -30.04
C ASP A 77 -2.95 7.58 -31.14
N GLY A 78 -2.66 6.34 -31.50
CA GLY A 78 -1.65 6.00 -32.50
C GLY A 78 -0.26 6.48 -32.11
N HIS A 79 0.37 7.34 -32.92
CA HIS A 79 1.63 7.99 -32.58
C HIS A 79 1.42 9.35 -31.87
N GLY A 80 0.30 9.50 -31.18
CA GLY A 80 -0.05 10.71 -30.45
C GLY A 80 0.73 10.85 -29.12
N PHE A 81 0.40 11.93 -28.40
CA PHE A 81 1.07 12.28 -27.16
C PHE A 81 0.98 11.18 -26.11
N GLY A 82 -0.18 10.52 -25.98
CA GLY A 82 -0.38 9.44 -25.01
C GLY A 82 0.61 8.30 -25.20
N ASN A 83 0.62 7.68 -26.37
CA ASN A 83 1.47 6.53 -26.64
C ASN A 83 2.96 6.87 -26.77
N MET A 84 3.31 8.07 -27.26
CA MET A 84 4.69 8.41 -27.60
C MET A 84 5.40 9.25 -26.55
N LYS A 85 4.67 9.82 -25.58
CA LYS A 85 5.23 10.80 -24.63
C LYS A 85 4.79 10.59 -23.17
N THR A 86 3.88 9.64 -22.90
CA THR A 86 3.41 9.46 -21.53
C THR A 86 3.72 8.08 -20.98
N ILE A 87 3.96 8.04 -19.68
CA ILE A 87 4.08 6.80 -18.92
C ILE A 87 2.65 6.29 -18.68
N GLY A 88 2.31 5.12 -19.25
CA GLY A 88 1.01 4.47 -19.02
C GLY A 88 1.02 3.69 -17.71
N ILE A 89 0.09 4.02 -16.81
CA ILE A 89 -0.08 3.40 -15.51
C ILE A 89 -1.45 2.73 -15.41
N GLU A 90 -1.46 1.42 -15.16
CA GLU A 90 -2.67 0.61 -14.96
C GLU A 90 -2.95 0.41 -13.46
N ILE A 91 -4.11 0.84 -12.98
CA ILE A 91 -4.58 0.62 -11.62
C ILE A 91 -5.41 -0.66 -11.58
N CYS A 92 -4.97 -1.64 -10.79
CA CYS A 92 -5.53 -2.98 -10.71
C CYS A 92 -6.83 -3.05 -9.91
N TYR A 93 -7.53 -4.21 -9.98
CA TYR A 93 -8.77 -4.54 -9.24
C TYR A 93 -9.97 -3.63 -9.53
N SER A 94 -9.96 -2.98 -10.66
CA SER A 94 -10.99 -2.01 -10.99
C SER A 94 -12.35 -2.64 -11.33
N LYS A 95 -12.44 -3.95 -11.58
CA LYS A 95 -13.69 -4.65 -11.87
C LYS A 95 -14.52 -4.82 -10.60
N SER A 96 -14.01 -5.49 -9.59
CA SER A 96 -14.73 -5.66 -8.31
C SER A 96 -14.68 -4.42 -7.42
N GLY A 97 -13.61 -3.63 -7.50
CA GLY A 97 -13.44 -2.44 -6.66
C GLY A 97 -13.17 -2.78 -5.19
N GLY A 98 -13.75 -1.98 -4.29
CA GLY A 98 -13.63 -2.14 -2.85
C GLY A 98 -12.24 -1.82 -2.32
N GLU A 99 -11.91 -2.33 -1.13
CA GLU A 99 -10.70 -1.99 -0.37
C GLU A 99 -9.40 -2.21 -1.19
N ARG A 100 -9.32 -3.29 -1.98
CA ARG A 100 -8.13 -3.57 -2.79
C ARG A 100 -7.92 -2.51 -3.88
N PHE A 101 -9.00 -2.12 -4.57
CA PHE A 101 -8.92 -1.07 -5.58
C PHE A 101 -8.57 0.29 -4.95
N GLU A 102 -9.21 0.65 -3.83
CA GLU A 102 -8.94 1.91 -3.14
C GLU A 102 -7.49 2.00 -2.68
N LYS A 103 -6.91 0.88 -2.26
CA LYS A 103 -5.51 0.80 -1.89
C LYS A 103 -4.57 0.87 -3.11
N ALA A 104 -4.92 0.18 -4.21
CA ALA A 104 -4.21 0.27 -5.48
C ALA A 104 -4.21 1.70 -6.03
N GLU A 105 -5.35 2.40 -5.91
CA GLU A 105 -5.49 3.79 -6.34
C GLU A 105 -4.65 4.75 -5.49
N ARG A 106 -4.60 4.56 -4.17
CA ARG A 106 -3.68 5.34 -3.29
C ARG A 106 -2.22 5.08 -3.64
N ASN A 107 -1.84 3.83 -3.87
CA ASN A 107 -0.49 3.46 -4.29
C ASN A 107 -0.14 4.11 -5.64
N ALA A 108 -1.10 4.19 -6.56
CA ALA A 108 -0.92 4.87 -7.85
C ALA A 108 -0.75 6.38 -7.66
N ALA A 109 -1.50 7.01 -6.76
CA ALA A 109 -1.33 8.43 -6.46
C ALA A 109 0.07 8.74 -5.90
N GLU A 110 0.57 7.92 -4.94
CA GLU A 110 1.94 8.00 -4.42
C GLU A 110 2.98 7.86 -5.55
N ARG A 111 2.79 6.87 -6.43
CA ARG A 111 3.70 6.63 -7.56
C ARG A 111 3.71 7.77 -8.54
N ILE A 112 2.55 8.28 -8.93
CA ILE A 112 2.42 9.43 -9.84
C ILE A 112 3.11 10.66 -9.26
N ALA A 113 2.88 10.97 -7.99
CA ALA A 113 3.54 12.06 -7.30
C ALA A 113 5.07 11.94 -7.30
N TYR A 114 5.59 10.72 -7.06
CA TYR A 114 7.02 10.43 -7.17
C TYR A 114 7.56 10.68 -8.58
N LEU A 115 6.85 10.21 -9.62
CA LEU A 115 7.24 10.43 -11.02
C LEU A 115 7.18 11.91 -11.40
N MET A 116 6.16 12.65 -10.93
CA MET A 116 6.08 14.10 -11.12
C MET A 116 7.36 14.78 -10.58
N LYS A 117 7.76 14.48 -9.35
CA LYS A 117 9.00 14.99 -8.78
C LYS A 117 10.24 14.57 -9.60
N GLN A 118 10.30 13.32 -10.00
CA GLN A 118 11.44 12.77 -10.76
C GLN A 118 11.62 13.45 -12.13
N TYR A 119 10.52 13.77 -12.82
CA TYR A 119 10.55 14.36 -14.16
C TYR A 119 10.39 15.89 -14.16
N GLY A 120 10.30 16.51 -12.98
CA GLY A 120 10.19 17.96 -12.83
C GLY A 120 8.81 18.51 -13.21
N TRP A 121 7.77 17.70 -13.12
CA TRP A 121 6.37 18.16 -13.22
C TRP A 121 5.91 18.64 -11.85
N ASN A 122 4.98 19.59 -11.85
CA ASN A 122 4.45 20.22 -10.64
C ASN A 122 2.91 20.10 -10.56
N LEU A 123 2.31 20.72 -9.55
CA LEU A 123 0.87 20.67 -9.31
C LEU A 123 0.04 21.23 -10.46
N ASP A 124 0.55 22.21 -11.22
CA ASP A 124 -0.16 22.81 -12.35
C ASP A 124 -0.35 21.81 -13.50
N ASN A 125 0.52 20.80 -13.57
CA ASN A 125 0.46 19.75 -14.61
C ASN A 125 -0.65 18.72 -14.37
N ILE A 126 -1.33 18.73 -13.23
CA ILE A 126 -2.43 17.80 -12.93
C ILE A 126 -3.69 18.17 -13.73
N THR A 127 -3.92 19.47 -13.99
CA THR A 127 -5.12 19.95 -14.69
C THR A 127 -4.78 20.89 -15.84
N ASP A 128 -3.57 20.83 -16.36
CA ASP A 128 -3.18 21.66 -17.50
C ASP A 128 -3.94 21.28 -18.78
N ALA A 129 -4.01 22.20 -19.75
CA ALA A 129 -4.71 22.00 -21.01
C ALA A 129 -4.13 20.84 -21.86
N ARG A 130 -2.88 20.48 -21.62
CA ARG A 130 -2.18 19.37 -22.27
C ARG A 130 -2.51 18.02 -21.64
N HIS A 131 -3.11 18.04 -20.45
CA HIS A 131 -3.31 16.85 -19.63
C HIS A 131 -1.99 16.11 -19.38
N THR A 132 -0.95 16.83 -18.91
CA THR A 132 0.35 16.23 -18.59
C THR A 132 0.16 15.05 -17.65
N ILE A 133 -0.65 15.22 -16.60
CA ILE A 133 -1.17 14.11 -15.78
C ILE A 133 -2.62 13.91 -16.22
N GLY A 134 -2.83 13.01 -17.16
CA GLY A 134 -4.13 12.81 -17.79
C GLY A 134 -4.61 11.36 -17.74
N THR A 135 -5.78 11.14 -18.30
CA THR A 135 -6.44 9.83 -18.38
C THR A 135 -6.44 9.30 -19.83
N HIS A 136 -6.76 8.03 -20.01
CA HIS A 136 -7.01 7.48 -21.34
C HIS A 136 -8.13 8.26 -22.07
N GLN A 137 -9.17 8.69 -21.31
CA GLN A 137 -10.25 9.49 -21.86
C GLN A 137 -9.75 10.80 -22.46
N ASN A 138 -8.76 11.46 -21.86
CA ASN A 138 -8.15 12.67 -22.40
C ASN A 138 -7.36 12.43 -23.70
N ARG A 139 -6.89 11.18 -23.96
CA ARG A 139 -6.07 10.86 -25.12
C ARG A 139 -6.90 10.50 -26.36
N SER A 140 -7.89 9.63 -26.18
CA SER A 140 -8.67 9.09 -27.31
C SER A 140 -10.18 9.03 -27.10
N GLY A 141 -10.68 9.59 -25.98
CA GLY A 141 -12.11 9.59 -25.66
C GLY A 141 -12.62 8.28 -25.02
N LYS A 142 -11.79 7.23 -24.92
CA LYS A 142 -12.20 5.98 -24.27
C LYS A 142 -12.51 6.21 -22.80
N TYR A 143 -13.66 5.73 -22.30
CA TYR A 143 -14.06 5.82 -20.90
C TYR A 143 -13.15 4.95 -20.02
N CYS A 144 -11.98 5.48 -19.69
CA CYS A 144 -10.93 4.87 -18.89
C CYS A 144 -10.08 6.00 -18.28
N PRO A 145 -9.76 5.93 -17.03
CA PRO A 145 -9.96 4.87 -16.02
C PRO A 145 -11.41 4.85 -15.48
N HIS A 146 -12.21 3.86 -15.88
CA HIS A 146 -13.65 3.85 -15.67
C HIS A 146 -14.05 3.99 -14.19
N ARG A 147 -13.49 3.18 -13.28
CA ARG A 147 -13.84 3.23 -11.86
C ARG A 147 -13.35 4.51 -11.18
N THR A 148 -12.15 4.96 -11.51
CA THR A 148 -11.62 6.25 -11.01
C THR A 148 -12.48 7.43 -11.45
N LEU A 149 -12.99 7.38 -12.70
CA LEU A 149 -13.95 8.37 -13.23
C LEU A 149 -15.29 8.28 -12.50
N ASP A 150 -15.85 7.08 -12.31
CA ASP A 150 -17.09 6.85 -11.58
C ASP A 150 -17.03 7.36 -10.13
N MET A 151 -15.89 7.18 -9.46
CA MET A 151 -15.64 7.64 -8.10
C MET A 151 -15.30 9.13 -8.01
N GLY A 152 -15.11 9.80 -9.14
CA GLY A 152 -14.74 11.21 -9.26
C GLY A 152 -13.25 11.43 -9.47
N LEU A 153 -12.88 11.84 -10.67
CA LEU A 153 -11.48 12.04 -11.08
C LEU A 153 -10.77 13.09 -10.19
N GLU A 154 -11.47 14.17 -9.82
CA GLU A 154 -10.89 15.22 -8.99
C GLU A 154 -10.50 14.71 -7.59
N ARG A 155 -11.23 13.75 -7.05
CA ARG A 155 -10.87 13.04 -5.81
C ARG A 155 -9.49 12.36 -5.97
N PHE A 156 -9.26 11.69 -7.09
CA PHE A 156 -7.98 11.03 -7.36
C PHE A 156 -6.85 12.05 -7.60
N TYR A 157 -7.13 13.11 -8.33
CA TYR A 157 -6.17 14.21 -8.48
C TYR A 157 -5.80 14.87 -7.16
N ASN A 158 -6.73 14.99 -6.22
CA ASN A 158 -6.44 15.49 -4.88
C ASN A 158 -5.52 14.55 -4.10
N MET A 159 -5.67 13.23 -4.24
CA MET A 159 -4.73 12.27 -3.66
C MET A 159 -3.31 12.48 -4.22
N ILE A 160 -3.17 12.66 -5.53
CA ILE A 160 -1.87 12.94 -6.17
C ILE A 160 -1.28 14.26 -5.63
N ARG A 161 -2.09 15.33 -5.51
CA ARG A 161 -1.63 16.63 -4.97
C ARG A 161 -1.16 16.50 -3.52
N GLU A 162 -1.87 15.75 -2.70
CA GLU A 162 -1.48 15.49 -1.30
C GLU A 162 -0.13 14.78 -1.24
N GLU A 163 0.05 13.69 -1.99
CA GLU A 163 1.30 12.94 -2.05
C GLU A 163 2.47 13.77 -2.61
N TYR A 164 2.21 14.60 -3.63
CA TYR A 164 3.24 15.46 -4.22
C TYR A 164 3.71 16.55 -3.24
N ARG A 165 2.78 17.21 -2.54
CA ARG A 165 3.12 18.22 -1.52
C ARG A 165 3.94 17.59 -0.40
N GLU A 166 3.59 16.39 0.01
CA GLU A 166 4.36 15.68 1.05
C GLU A 166 5.79 15.38 0.59
N LEU A 167 5.95 14.94 -0.65
CA LEU A 167 7.27 14.62 -1.22
C LEU A 167 8.14 15.87 -1.44
N THR A 168 7.56 17.02 -1.75
CA THR A 168 8.29 18.23 -2.16
C THR A 168 8.38 19.28 -1.06
N GLY A 169 7.52 19.21 -0.05
CA GLY A 169 7.36 20.28 0.95
C GLY A 169 6.65 21.53 0.40
N GLU A 170 6.08 21.46 -0.82
CA GLU A 170 5.33 22.58 -1.40
C GLU A 170 4.06 22.87 -0.58
N GLN A 171 3.97 24.10 -0.10
CA GLN A 171 2.72 24.60 0.50
C GLN A 171 1.73 24.96 -0.61
N ALA A 172 0.43 24.80 -0.34
CA ALA A 172 -0.61 25.20 -1.29
C ALA A 172 -0.55 26.73 -1.53
N THR A 173 0.07 27.16 -2.63
CA THR A 173 -0.01 28.54 -3.09
C THR A 173 -1.32 28.71 -3.83
N GLY A 174 -2.35 29.22 -3.16
CA GLY A 174 -3.61 29.61 -3.81
C GLY A 174 -4.86 29.04 -3.18
N THR A 175 -5.12 29.37 -1.95
CA THR A 175 -6.48 29.44 -1.41
C THR A 175 -6.80 30.89 -1.11
N PRO A 176 -8.04 31.39 -1.37
CA PRO A 176 -8.37 32.78 -1.03
C PRO A 176 -8.06 33.02 0.44
N ASN A 177 -7.43 34.15 0.74
CA ASN A 177 -7.15 34.62 2.07
C ASN A 177 -8.36 34.45 3.00
N ILE A 178 -8.43 33.34 3.69
CA ILE A 178 -9.04 33.31 4.98
C ILE A 178 -7.92 33.77 5.91
N VAL A 179 -8.03 34.97 6.39
CA VAL A 179 -7.25 35.46 7.50
C VAL A 179 -7.48 34.51 8.65
N VAL A 180 -6.61 33.53 8.77
CA VAL A 180 -6.53 32.72 9.99
C VAL A 180 -5.72 33.58 10.92
N ASN A 181 -6.41 34.23 11.85
CA ASN A 181 -5.76 34.72 13.07
C ASN A 181 -4.88 33.56 13.55
N GLU A 182 -3.59 33.82 13.69
CA GLU A 182 -2.67 32.94 14.39
C GLU A 182 -3.16 32.78 15.84
N SER A 183 -4.11 31.88 16.02
CA SER A 183 -4.32 31.26 17.30
C SER A 183 -3.40 30.04 17.31
N ASN A 184 -2.33 30.15 18.08
CA ASN A 184 -1.48 29.06 18.51
C ASN A 184 -2.33 27.90 19.02
N ASN A 185 -2.78 27.02 18.13
CA ASN A 185 -3.31 25.72 18.50
C ASN A 185 -2.20 24.68 18.33
N ASN A 186 -1.23 24.77 19.23
CA ASN A 186 -0.38 23.67 19.57
C ASN A 186 -1.25 22.62 20.29
N THR A 187 -1.93 21.78 19.54
CA THR A 187 -2.81 20.72 20.10
C THR A 187 -2.01 19.62 20.82
N GLY A 188 -0.68 19.73 20.85
CA GLY A 188 0.18 18.81 21.61
C GLY A 188 0.12 17.34 21.16
N ARG A 189 -0.47 17.04 19.99
CA ARG A 189 -0.56 15.67 19.47
C ARG A 189 0.60 15.36 18.55
N ASN A 190 1.07 14.10 18.63
CA ASN A 190 2.21 13.62 17.88
C ASN A 190 1.85 12.38 17.07
N VAL A 191 2.61 12.10 16.02
CA VAL A 191 2.59 10.80 15.37
C VAL A 191 3.00 9.75 16.41
N GLY A 192 2.20 8.69 16.51
CA GLY A 192 2.34 7.65 17.54
C GLY A 192 1.30 7.75 18.66
N ASP A 193 0.63 8.89 18.84
CA ASP A 193 -0.41 9.03 19.84
C ASP A 193 -1.62 8.14 19.51
N VAL A 194 -2.14 7.43 20.50
CA VAL A 194 -3.39 6.68 20.39
C VAL A 194 -4.52 7.56 20.87
N VAL A 195 -5.51 7.79 20.02
CA VAL A 195 -6.65 8.66 20.31
C VAL A 195 -7.96 7.88 20.29
N THR A 196 -8.86 8.23 21.21
CA THR A 196 -10.25 7.73 21.20
C THR A 196 -11.07 8.60 20.27
N ILE A 197 -11.83 8.00 19.37
CA ILE A 197 -12.54 8.70 18.30
C ILE A 197 -14.03 8.41 18.30
N ASN A 198 -14.79 9.43 17.92
CA ASN A 198 -16.25 9.35 17.75
C ASN A 198 -16.71 9.82 16.35
N GLY A 199 -15.78 10.06 15.44
CA GLY A 199 -16.02 10.45 14.06
C GLY A 199 -14.78 10.23 13.21
N VAL A 200 -14.96 10.12 11.89
CA VAL A 200 -13.87 9.94 10.93
C VAL A 200 -14.25 10.60 9.60
N TYR A 201 -13.25 10.93 8.81
CA TYR A 201 -13.39 11.50 7.47
C TYR A 201 -12.60 10.67 6.47
N THR A 202 -13.05 10.66 5.22
CA THR A 202 -12.38 9.92 4.13
C THR A 202 -11.09 10.58 3.63
N SER A 203 -10.90 11.89 3.90
CA SER A 203 -9.69 12.63 3.54
C SER A 203 -9.41 13.77 4.52
N SER A 204 -8.19 14.31 4.47
CA SER A 204 -7.77 15.47 5.26
C SER A 204 -8.61 16.73 5.01
N SER A 205 -9.26 16.82 3.84
CA SER A 205 -10.10 17.96 3.43
C SER A 205 -11.61 17.69 3.46
N SER A 206 -12.05 16.43 3.64
CA SER A 206 -13.46 16.05 3.62
C SER A 206 -14.29 16.80 4.66
N THR A 207 -15.49 17.22 4.26
CA THR A 207 -16.47 17.88 5.15
C THR A 207 -17.50 16.90 5.70
N LYS A 208 -17.64 15.72 5.07
CA LYS A 208 -18.62 14.72 5.47
C LYS A 208 -18.06 13.83 6.58
N ARG A 209 -18.54 14.04 7.79
CA ARG A 209 -18.22 13.19 8.94
C ARG A 209 -18.94 11.85 8.84
N LEU A 210 -18.24 10.77 9.14
CA LEU A 210 -18.75 9.41 9.18
C LEU A 210 -18.63 8.85 10.60
N ASN A 211 -19.41 7.83 10.91
CA ASN A 211 -19.24 7.06 12.14
C ASN A 211 -18.05 6.09 11.94
N PRO A 212 -17.08 6.07 12.86
CA PRO A 212 -15.97 5.14 12.76
C PRO A 212 -16.40 3.71 13.10
N ALA A 213 -15.83 2.73 12.41
CA ALA A 213 -16.02 1.31 12.70
C ALA A 213 -15.31 0.86 14.00
N VAL A 214 -14.41 1.69 14.51
CA VAL A 214 -13.60 1.45 15.72
C VAL A 214 -13.63 2.69 16.61
N THR A 215 -13.38 2.53 17.90
CA THR A 215 -13.45 3.62 18.89
C THR A 215 -12.10 4.28 19.17
N SER A 216 -11.01 3.76 18.60
CA SER A 216 -9.68 4.33 18.81
C SER A 216 -8.76 4.03 17.63
N GLY A 217 -7.72 4.85 17.46
CA GLY A 217 -6.69 4.67 16.45
C GLY A 217 -5.42 5.42 16.79
N MET A 218 -4.29 4.98 16.21
CA MET A 218 -3.01 5.64 16.36
C MET A 218 -2.85 6.71 15.28
N ILE A 219 -2.40 7.90 15.64
CA ILE A 219 -2.02 8.93 14.68
C ILE A 219 -0.75 8.46 13.95
N THR A 220 -0.86 8.23 12.67
CA THR A 220 0.26 7.78 11.83
C THR A 220 0.81 8.87 10.92
N ARG A 221 0.06 9.95 10.77
CA ARG A 221 0.44 11.12 9.97
C ARG A 221 -0.29 12.36 10.47
N ILE A 222 0.39 13.50 10.42
CA ILE A 222 -0.19 14.81 10.73
C ILE A 222 0.05 15.75 9.55
N ILE A 223 -1.00 16.38 9.05
CA ILE A 223 -0.93 17.44 8.05
C ILE A 223 -1.33 18.75 8.76
N PRO A 224 -0.36 19.57 9.17
CA PRO A 224 -0.66 20.84 9.84
C PRO A 224 -1.52 21.74 8.95
N GLY A 225 -2.55 22.35 9.55
CA GLY A 225 -3.46 23.26 8.83
C GLY A 225 -4.55 22.58 8.00
N ALA A 226 -4.55 21.27 7.84
CA ALA A 226 -5.63 20.55 7.19
C ALA A 226 -6.90 20.57 8.05
N ARG A 227 -8.10 20.51 7.42
CA ARG A 227 -9.39 20.42 8.12
C ARG A 227 -9.44 19.22 9.09
N ASN A 228 -8.92 18.08 8.63
CA ASN A 228 -8.81 16.83 9.40
C ASN A 228 -7.34 16.42 9.42
N PRO A 229 -6.54 16.97 10.36
CA PRO A 229 -5.09 16.90 10.25
C PRO A 229 -4.49 15.52 10.58
N TYR A 230 -5.21 14.66 11.28
CA TYR A 230 -4.64 13.43 11.81
C TYR A 230 -5.11 12.22 11.01
N LEU A 231 -4.18 11.51 10.34
CA LEU A 231 -4.44 10.22 9.71
C LEU A 231 -4.26 9.11 10.72
N LEU A 232 -5.24 8.23 10.82
CA LEU A 232 -5.22 7.12 11.76
C LEU A 232 -4.89 5.79 11.06
N ASN A 233 -3.99 5.01 11.68
CA ASN A 233 -3.62 3.65 11.26
C ASN A 233 -3.30 3.55 9.76
N ASN A 234 -2.47 4.48 9.24
CA ASN A 234 -2.09 4.54 7.82
C ASN A 234 -3.28 4.58 6.84
N GLY A 235 -4.38 5.20 7.27
CA GLY A 235 -5.59 5.32 6.46
C GLY A 235 -6.59 4.18 6.63
N ASN A 236 -6.28 3.11 7.35
CA ASN A 236 -7.22 2.02 7.62
C ASN A 236 -8.45 2.45 8.43
N ILE A 237 -8.35 3.55 9.18
CA ILE A 237 -9.47 4.14 9.92
C ILE A 237 -9.97 5.39 9.20
N GLY A 238 -9.06 6.20 8.65
CA GLY A 238 -9.32 7.46 7.96
C GLY A 238 -8.73 8.66 8.68
N TRP A 239 -9.24 9.84 8.36
CA TRP A 239 -8.77 11.13 8.88
C TRP A 239 -9.65 11.61 10.03
N VAL A 240 -9.05 12.27 11.02
CA VAL A 240 -9.78 12.88 12.12
C VAL A 240 -9.25 14.28 12.41
N ASN A 241 -10.06 15.08 13.07
CA ASN A 241 -9.69 16.35 13.67
C ASN A 241 -10.04 16.32 15.17
N ASP A 242 -9.72 17.38 15.89
CA ASP A 242 -9.93 17.44 17.34
C ASP A 242 -11.40 17.26 17.74
N SER A 243 -12.35 17.67 16.89
CA SER A 243 -13.79 17.45 17.17
C SER A 243 -14.22 15.96 17.09
N CYS A 244 -13.40 15.13 16.46
CA CYS A 244 -13.62 13.68 16.38
C CYS A 244 -12.91 12.91 17.48
N ILE A 245 -12.02 13.58 18.22
CA ILE A 245 -11.24 12.95 19.29
C ILE A 245 -11.92 13.30 20.60
N SER A 246 -12.40 12.27 21.30
CA SER A 246 -12.96 12.45 22.62
C SER A 246 -11.86 12.95 23.56
N SER A 247 -12.08 14.08 24.20
CA SER A 247 -11.21 14.58 25.25
C SER A 247 -11.31 13.67 26.47
N SER A 248 -10.57 12.57 26.47
CA SER A 248 -10.12 12.00 27.74
C SER A 248 -9.09 12.99 28.28
N ALA A 249 -9.38 13.56 29.44
CA ALA A 249 -8.50 14.51 30.10
C ALA A 249 -7.04 14.04 29.98
N SER A 250 -6.19 14.95 29.54
CA SER A 250 -4.75 14.83 29.71
C SER A 250 -4.44 14.55 31.18
N SER A 251 -4.39 13.31 31.56
CA SER A 251 -3.70 12.94 32.76
C SER A 251 -2.23 13.12 32.48
N GLN A 252 -1.69 14.26 32.94
CA GLN A 252 -0.31 14.31 33.37
C GLN A 252 -0.12 13.11 34.29
N ALA A 253 0.44 12.05 33.77
CA ALA A 253 0.89 10.95 34.61
C ALA A 253 2.09 11.46 35.40
N GLN A 254 1.81 11.88 36.62
CA GLN A 254 2.80 11.78 37.67
C GLN A 254 3.35 10.35 37.66
N SER A 255 4.66 10.32 37.55
CA SER A 255 5.52 9.18 37.78
C SER A 255 4.98 8.31 38.92
N ASN A 256 4.44 7.15 38.58
CA ASN A 256 4.53 5.98 39.43
C ASN A 256 4.87 4.78 38.52
N ASN A 257 6.08 4.38 38.71
CA ASN A 257 6.79 3.27 38.14
C ASN A 257 5.99 1.96 38.23
N THR A 258 5.38 1.52 37.11
CA THR A 258 5.27 0.10 36.82
C THR A 258 5.40 -0.02 35.29
N ASN A 259 6.66 -0.21 34.85
CA ASN A 259 7.01 -0.58 33.49
C ASN A 259 6.37 -1.93 33.15
N VAL A 260 5.26 -1.91 32.44
CA VAL A 260 4.88 -3.05 31.60
C VAL A 260 5.01 -2.56 30.17
N ALA A 261 6.19 -2.74 29.62
CA ALA A 261 6.40 -2.53 28.19
C ALA A 261 5.64 -3.60 27.40
N PRO A 262 5.07 -3.25 26.24
CA PRO A 262 4.23 -4.17 25.45
C PRO A 262 5.03 -5.41 25.05
N SER A 263 4.49 -6.59 25.36
CA SER A 263 5.03 -7.88 24.95
C SER A 263 4.85 -8.05 23.42
N ILE A 264 5.80 -8.69 22.75
CA ILE A 264 5.68 -9.07 21.34
C ILE A 264 4.55 -10.09 21.21
N SER A 265 3.44 -9.67 20.57
CA SER A 265 2.29 -10.51 20.28
C SER A 265 1.71 -10.19 18.91
N VAL A 266 0.94 -11.13 18.35
CA VAL A 266 0.21 -10.90 17.10
C VAL A 266 -0.74 -9.71 17.27
N GLY A 267 -0.73 -8.79 16.32
CA GLY A 267 -1.49 -7.54 16.37
C GLY A 267 -0.75 -6.38 17.03
N SER A 268 0.37 -6.62 17.74
CA SER A 268 1.19 -5.54 18.28
C SER A 268 1.88 -4.75 17.18
N VAL A 269 1.99 -3.44 17.37
CA VAL A 269 2.75 -2.56 16.49
C VAL A 269 4.16 -2.40 17.04
N VAL A 270 5.16 -2.62 16.19
CA VAL A 270 6.59 -2.53 16.53
C VAL A 270 7.29 -1.65 15.50
N THR A 271 8.37 -1.00 15.90
CA THR A 271 9.20 -0.20 15.00
C THR A 271 10.40 -1.01 14.54
N LEU A 272 10.63 -1.08 13.24
CA LEU A 272 11.85 -1.68 12.69
C LEU A 272 13.02 -0.71 12.87
N SER A 273 14.05 -1.15 13.59
CA SER A 273 15.21 -0.32 13.96
C SER A 273 15.95 0.23 12.73
N SER A 274 16.54 1.42 12.88
CA SER A 274 17.52 1.95 11.91
C SER A 274 18.72 1.03 11.70
N ASN A 275 19.07 0.25 12.73
CA ASN A 275 20.21 -0.66 12.72
C ASN A 275 19.88 -2.06 12.15
N ALA A 276 18.61 -2.33 11.82
CA ALA A 276 18.23 -3.58 11.17
C ALA A 276 18.97 -3.73 9.84
N THR A 277 19.65 -4.84 9.63
CA THR A 277 20.44 -5.06 8.42
C THR A 277 19.76 -5.98 7.43
N ASN A 278 19.29 -7.13 7.90
CA ASN A 278 18.77 -8.18 7.04
C ASN A 278 17.44 -8.74 7.55
N TYR A 279 16.56 -9.08 6.63
CA TYR A 279 15.43 -9.97 6.91
C TYR A 279 15.93 -11.34 7.42
N ALA A 280 15.08 -12.07 8.09
CA ALA A 280 15.41 -13.43 8.54
C ALA A 280 15.67 -14.42 7.38
N THR A 281 15.37 -14.03 6.15
CA THR A 281 15.70 -14.72 4.89
C THR A 281 17.11 -14.44 4.39
N GLY A 282 17.85 -13.52 5.05
CA GLY A 282 19.22 -13.10 4.67
C GLY A 282 19.29 -11.93 3.70
N GLN A 283 18.20 -11.50 3.10
CA GLN A 283 18.18 -10.34 2.21
C GLN A 283 18.33 -9.03 2.99
N VAL A 284 19.03 -8.06 2.41
CA VAL A 284 19.23 -6.74 3.02
C VAL A 284 17.91 -5.99 3.15
N ILE A 285 17.67 -5.40 4.31
CA ILE A 285 16.54 -4.52 4.55
C ILE A 285 16.85 -3.13 4.00
N PRO A 286 16.13 -2.64 2.98
CA PRO A 286 16.30 -1.28 2.47
C PRO A 286 16.04 -0.22 3.54
N ASN A 287 16.78 0.91 3.46
CA ASN A 287 16.67 1.97 4.46
C ASN A 287 15.28 2.59 4.55
N CYS A 288 14.52 2.60 3.44
CA CYS A 288 13.15 3.12 3.41
C CYS A 288 12.16 2.34 4.28
N TYR A 289 12.49 1.12 4.71
CA TYR A 289 11.66 0.34 5.63
C TYR A 289 12.07 0.48 7.10
N LYS A 290 13.21 1.10 7.38
CA LYS A 290 13.72 1.30 8.74
C LYS A 290 13.05 2.51 9.39
N ASN A 291 13.03 2.55 10.72
CA ASN A 291 12.36 3.57 11.53
C ASN A 291 10.86 3.74 11.22
N ARG A 292 10.20 2.65 10.79
CA ARG A 292 8.77 2.61 10.52
C ARG A 292 8.08 1.59 11.41
N ASN A 293 6.82 1.84 11.68
CA ASN A 293 5.97 0.97 12.47
C ASN A 293 5.34 -0.10 11.59
N TYR A 294 5.30 -1.32 12.11
CA TYR A 294 4.73 -2.49 11.45
C TYR A 294 3.89 -3.30 12.42
N THR A 295 2.81 -3.89 11.93
CA THR A 295 1.96 -4.78 12.71
C THR A 295 2.54 -6.19 12.69
N ILE A 296 2.66 -6.82 13.85
CA ILE A 296 3.07 -8.21 13.95
C ILE A 296 1.93 -9.10 13.47
N MET A 297 2.16 -9.85 12.41
CA MET A 297 1.21 -10.82 11.86
C MET A 297 1.42 -12.23 12.44
N GLN A 298 2.67 -12.59 12.74
CA GLN A 298 3.03 -13.84 13.38
C GLN A 298 4.27 -13.65 14.27
N VAL A 299 4.35 -14.46 15.34
CA VAL A 299 5.52 -14.53 16.24
C VAL A 299 6.14 -15.92 16.11
N GLY A 300 7.45 -15.96 15.93
CA GLY A 300 8.25 -17.20 15.87
C GLY A 300 9.48 -17.09 16.76
N ASN A 301 10.31 -18.13 16.80
CA ASN A 301 11.50 -18.17 17.64
C ASN A 301 12.47 -17.02 17.31
N GLY A 302 12.48 -15.98 18.14
CA GLY A 302 13.37 -14.81 18.01
C GLY A 302 13.10 -13.94 16.77
N LYS A 303 11.97 -14.09 16.10
CA LYS A 303 11.58 -13.33 14.91
C LYS A 303 10.06 -13.11 14.84
N VAL A 304 9.65 -12.09 14.11
CA VAL A 304 8.24 -11.77 13.82
C VAL A 304 8.03 -11.60 12.33
N LEU A 305 6.85 -11.97 11.85
CA LEU A 305 6.38 -11.65 10.52
C LEU A 305 5.67 -10.31 10.58
N LEU A 306 6.19 -9.33 9.85
CA LEU A 306 5.57 -8.01 9.75
C LEU A 306 4.53 -8.01 8.64
N LYS A 307 3.30 -7.60 8.97
CA LYS A 307 2.13 -7.64 8.09
C LYS A 307 2.35 -6.82 6.81
N GLU A 308 2.84 -5.61 6.94
CA GLU A 308 2.99 -4.65 5.84
C GLU A 308 4.17 -4.99 4.90
N LEU A 309 5.18 -5.72 5.41
CA LEU A 309 6.34 -6.17 4.65
C LEU A 309 6.21 -7.62 4.17
N TYR A 310 5.29 -8.38 4.77
CA TYR A 310 5.16 -9.82 4.59
C TYR A 310 6.50 -10.56 4.69
N SER A 311 7.36 -10.08 5.59
CA SER A 311 8.73 -10.52 5.74
C SER A 311 9.08 -10.72 7.22
N TRP A 312 9.84 -11.79 7.48
CA TRP A 312 10.32 -12.10 8.82
C TRP A 312 11.52 -11.23 9.16
N VAL A 313 11.46 -10.56 10.31
CA VAL A 313 12.56 -9.81 10.90
C VAL A 313 12.90 -10.38 12.29
N TYR A 314 14.14 -10.22 12.71
CA TYR A 314 14.53 -10.64 14.05
C TYR A 314 14.00 -9.68 15.10
N THR A 315 13.57 -10.20 16.25
CA THR A 315 13.06 -9.38 17.36
C THR A 315 14.10 -8.39 17.90
N LYS A 316 15.40 -8.73 17.80
CA LYS A 316 16.51 -7.83 18.14
C LYS A 316 16.57 -6.57 17.27
N ASP A 317 16.00 -6.62 16.09
CA ASP A 317 15.98 -5.53 15.11
C ASP A 317 14.72 -4.65 15.24
N LEU A 318 13.92 -4.88 16.28
CA LEU A 318 12.75 -4.08 16.62
C LEU A 318 13.05 -3.17 17.82
N VAL A 319 12.38 -2.03 17.87
CA VAL A 319 12.41 -1.10 18.98
C VAL A 319 10.99 -0.75 19.43
N GLY A 320 10.85 -0.20 20.65
CA GLY A 320 9.55 0.20 21.19
C GLY A 320 8.77 -0.92 21.87
N TYR A 321 9.44 -2.04 22.21
CA TYR A 321 8.86 -3.11 23.02
C TYR A 321 9.83 -3.55 24.13
N SER A 322 9.32 -4.18 25.21
CA SER A 322 10.16 -4.81 26.24
C SER A 322 10.45 -6.27 25.89
N SER A 323 11.72 -6.61 25.89
CA SER A 323 12.15 -8.00 25.84
C SER A 323 12.13 -8.58 27.26
N ASN A 324 11.03 -9.18 27.67
CA ASN A 324 11.09 -10.11 28.79
C ASN A 324 11.47 -11.49 28.26
N THR A 325 12.74 -11.83 28.43
CA THR A 325 13.23 -13.19 28.27
C THR A 325 12.72 -14.03 29.44
N THR A 326 11.52 -14.51 29.36
CA THR A 326 11.07 -15.68 30.13
C THR A 326 10.14 -16.48 29.23
N ASN A 327 10.57 -17.72 28.98
CA ASN A 327 9.79 -18.76 28.35
C ASN A 327 8.44 -18.91 29.07
N ASN A 328 7.41 -18.27 28.56
CA ASN A 328 6.04 -18.65 28.84
C ASN A 328 5.33 -18.85 27.51
N ILE A 329 5.22 -20.10 27.15
CA ILE A 329 4.31 -20.62 26.15
C ILE A 329 2.90 -20.28 26.65
N VAL A 330 2.34 -19.16 26.17
CA VAL A 330 0.89 -18.96 26.23
C VAL A 330 0.31 -19.73 25.07
N SER A 331 -0.20 -20.91 25.39
CA SER A 331 -1.01 -21.72 24.51
C SER A 331 -2.24 -20.94 24.06
N THR A 332 -2.26 -20.47 22.81
CA THR A 332 -3.50 -20.13 22.12
C THR A 332 -4.28 -21.45 21.90
N PRO A 333 -5.59 -21.45 22.13
CA PRO A 333 -6.36 -22.68 22.00
C PRO A 333 -6.39 -23.13 20.53
N ASN A 334 -5.87 -24.33 20.27
CA ASN A 334 -6.18 -25.21 19.14
C ASN A 334 -5.84 -24.76 17.72
N ARG A 335 -4.65 -24.20 17.45
CA ARG A 335 -4.15 -24.19 16.08
C ARG A 335 -3.28 -25.41 15.83
N LYS A 336 -3.68 -26.25 14.87
CA LYS A 336 -2.89 -27.41 14.43
C LYS A 336 -1.52 -27.00 13.90
N SER A 337 -0.49 -27.79 14.18
CA SER A 337 0.85 -27.58 13.62
C SER A 337 0.88 -27.84 12.11
N ASN A 338 1.91 -27.38 11.41
CA ASN A 338 2.11 -27.69 9.99
C ASN A 338 2.17 -29.20 9.72
N GLU A 339 2.71 -29.96 10.66
CA GLU A 339 2.77 -31.43 10.59
C GLU A 339 1.38 -32.06 10.70
N GLU A 340 0.57 -31.58 11.64
CA GLU A 340 -0.82 -32.06 11.80
C GLU A 340 -1.67 -31.73 10.58
N ILE A 341 -1.52 -30.52 10.00
CA ILE A 341 -2.21 -30.14 8.76
C ILE A 341 -1.74 -31.02 7.58
N ALA A 342 -0.45 -31.29 7.47
CA ALA A 342 0.07 -32.18 6.46
C ALA A 342 -0.49 -33.61 6.61
N ASN A 343 -0.58 -34.10 7.84
CA ASN A 343 -1.19 -35.39 8.15
C ASN A 343 -2.70 -35.42 7.83
N ASP A 344 -3.43 -34.37 8.17
CA ASP A 344 -4.86 -34.22 7.82
C ASP A 344 -5.06 -34.34 6.30
N ILE A 345 -4.19 -33.71 5.53
CA ILE A 345 -4.25 -33.74 4.07
C ILE A 345 -3.90 -35.14 3.53
N ILE A 346 -2.86 -35.77 4.06
CA ILE A 346 -2.42 -37.12 3.64
C ILE A 346 -3.48 -38.16 3.97
N ASN A 347 -4.00 -38.12 5.18
CA ASN A 347 -4.94 -39.13 5.69
C ASN A 347 -6.36 -38.92 5.18
N LYS A 348 -6.60 -37.87 4.37
CA LYS A 348 -7.94 -37.49 3.91
C LYS A 348 -8.96 -37.35 5.05
N ALA A 349 -8.47 -37.09 6.25
CA ALA A 349 -9.29 -37.03 7.46
C ALA A 349 -10.39 -35.99 7.38
N ASN A 350 -10.26 -35.06 6.42
CA ASN A 350 -11.31 -34.11 6.06
C ASN A 350 -11.31 -33.97 4.54
N PHE A 351 -11.97 -34.88 3.88
CA PHE A 351 -12.12 -34.87 2.43
C PHE A 351 -12.66 -33.51 1.90
N ASP A 352 -13.32 -32.76 2.73
CA ASP A 352 -13.98 -31.47 2.43
C ASP A 352 -13.19 -30.28 2.92
N GLY A 353 -12.19 -30.44 3.80
CA GLY A 353 -11.51 -29.33 4.49
C GLY A 353 -10.59 -28.57 3.55
N TRP A 354 -9.60 -29.23 2.98
CA TRP A 354 -8.49 -28.54 2.33
C TRP A 354 -8.57 -28.48 0.80
N GLY A 355 -9.37 -29.32 0.14
CA GLY A 355 -9.46 -29.36 -1.33
C GLY A 355 -8.18 -29.82 -2.03
N THR A 356 -8.03 -29.49 -3.32
CA THR A 356 -6.86 -29.83 -4.16
C THR A 356 -6.38 -28.61 -4.95
N GLY A 357 -5.14 -28.70 -5.47
CA GLY A 357 -4.58 -27.66 -6.35
C GLY A 357 -4.60 -26.26 -5.73
N ASP A 358 -5.04 -25.27 -6.49
CA ASP A 358 -5.04 -23.87 -6.05
C ASP A 358 -6.08 -23.58 -4.96
N THR A 359 -7.19 -24.32 -4.94
CA THR A 359 -8.18 -24.26 -3.86
C THR A 359 -7.55 -24.64 -2.51
N ARG A 360 -6.71 -25.67 -2.48
CA ARG A 360 -5.97 -26.07 -1.28
C ARG A 360 -5.00 -24.98 -0.85
N LYS A 361 -4.26 -24.43 -1.80
CA LYS A 361 -3.29 -23.36 -1.53
C LYS A 361 -3.99 -22.13 -0.92
N GLN A 362 -5.16 -21.78 -1.45
CA GLN A 362 -5.91 -20.65 -0.94
C GLN A 362 -6.42 -20.90 0.48
N LYS A 363 -7.09 -22.04 0.71
CA LYS A 363 -7.59 -22.40 2.05
C LYS A 363 -6.48 -22.49 3.11
N LEU A 364 -5.29 -22.98 2.74
CA LEU A 364 -4.13 -23.00 3.63
C LEU A 364 -3.68 -21.58 3.98
N ARG A 365 -3.63 -20.67 2.99
CA ARG A 365 -3.32 -19.25 3.24
C ARG A 365 -4.36 -18.59 4.14
N ASP A 366 -5.64 -18.79 3.86
CA ASP A 366 -6.74 -18.21 4.64
C ASP A 366 -6.72 -18.72 6.10
N ALA A 367 -6.30 -19.97 6.31
CA ALA A 367 -6.08 -20.55 7.64
C ALA A 367 -4.70 -20.17 8.24
N GLY A 368 -3.91 -19.34 7.52
CA GLY A 368 -2.62 -18.83 7.98
C GLY A 368 -1.46 -19.82 7.84
N TYR A 369 -1.57 -20.85 7.02
CA TYR A 369 -0.49 -21.79 6.72
C TYR A 369 0.20 -21.45 5.40
N ASP A 370 1.51 -21.71 5.31
CA ASP A 370 2.24 -21.63 4.04
C ASP A 370 2.01 -22.91 3.22
N PRO A 371 1.33 -22.82 2.06
CA PRO A 371 1.08 -23.99 1.21
C PRO A 371 2.36 -24.72 0.76
N THR A 372 3.46 -23.99 0.60
CA THR A 372 4.74 -24.54 0.15
C THR A 372 5.37 -25.38 1.24
N VAL A 373 5.32 -24.88 2.48
CA VAL A 373 5.82 -25.63 3.66
C VAL A 373 5.01 -26.89 3.87
N ILE A 374 3.67 -26.77 3.85
CA ILE A 374 2.78 -27.92 3.99
C ILE A 374 3.04 -28.96 2.90
N GLN A 375 3.16 -28.54 1.64
CA GLN A 375 3.42 -29.45 0.52
C GLN A 375 4.80 -30.14 0.64
N LYS A 376 5.81 -29.44 1.15
CA LYS A 376 7.13 -30.01 1.41
C LYS A 376 7.05 -31.14 2.46
N ILE A 377 6.32 -30.93 3.55
CA ILE A 377 6.09 -31.93 4.59
C ILE A 377 5.33 -33.14 4.01
N ILE A 378 4.27 -32.90 3.24
CA ILE A 378 3.52 -33.96 2.56
C ILE A 378 4.45 -34.80 1.68
N ASN A 379 5.26 -34.16 0.84
CA ASN A 379 6.18 -34.85 -0.07
C ASN A 379 7.27 -35.64 0.68
N GLN A 380 7.69 -35.17 1.87
CA GLN A 380 8.64 -35.92 2.72
C GLN A 380 8.01 -37.15 3.37
N LYS A 381 6.72 -37.11 3.71
CA LYS A 381 5.99 -38.18 4.37
C LYS A 381 5.48 -39.25 3.39
N LEU A 382 5.38 -38.93 2.11
CA LEU A 382 4.91 -39.85 1.06
C LEU A 382 6.07 -40.53 0.30
N LYS A 383 7.34 -40.23 0.66
CA LYS A 383 8.52 -40.94 0.18
C LYS A 383 8.82 -42.16 1.07
#